data_cc8bd105395288d39e8d6c29473d39e2
#
_entry.id   cc8bd105395288d39e8d6c29473d39e2
#
_cell.length_a   1.000
_cell.length_b   1.000
_cell.length_c   1.000
_cell.angle_alpha   90.00
_cell.angle_beta   90.00
_cell.angle_gamma   90.00
#
_symmetry.space_group_name_H-M   'P 1'
#
loop_
_entity.id
_entity.type
_entity.pdbx_description
1 polymer ?
#
loop_
_entity_poly.entity_id
_entity_poly.type
_entity_poly.pdbx_seq_one_letter_code
_entity_poly.pdbx_strand_id
1 'polypeptide(L)'
;AYTVLSNAVSVRIGKILGLQQPPNKSPKCLACHALNVADNERAQTFTVEDGVSCESCHGPAVGWLGPHTTRGWIHDQSIKLGMYDTRNLVKRSEKCLGCHLGTSDKEVDHVMIAAGHPDLTFELESFSAVMPRHWRNPPNANPWLNVQELAVGQAVQLREALNRLDRRASGPNWPEYSEYDCFACHHSLTK
;
A
#
# COMPACT_ATOMS: atom_id res chain seq x y z
N ALA A 1 8.38 6.22 2.30
CA ALA A 1 7.11 6.20 3.04
C ALA A 1 7.29 6.60 4.50
N TYR A 2 8.25 6.00 5.24
CA TYR A 2 8.46 6.25 6.68
C TYR A 2 8.88 7.69 7.01
N THR A 3 9.80 8.25 6.25
CA THR A 3 10.40 9.59 6.53
C THR A 3 9.38 10.72 6.64
N VAL A 4 8.26 10.64 5.92
CA VAL A 4 7.20 11.65 5.98
C VAL A 4 6.53 11.72 7.36
N LEU A 5 6.56 10.63 8.13
CA LEU A 5 5.91 10.55 9.44
C LEU A 5 6.55 11.48 10.49
N SER A 6 7.75 11.99 10.23
CA SER A 6 8.46 12.91 11.12
C SER A 6 8.35 14.38 10.69
N ASN A 7 7.66 14.68 9.58
CA ASN A 7 7.49 16.06 9.13
C ASN A 7 6.41 16.82 9.91
N ALA A 8 6.39 18.15 9.77
CA ALA A 8 5.46 19.03 10.50
C ALA A 8 3.98 18.74 10.18
N VAL A 9 3.68 18.32 8.94
CA VAL A 9 2.31 17.96 8.51
C VAL A 9 1.85 16.71 9.26
N SER A 10 2.65 15.65 9.25
CA SER A 10 2.32 14.39 9.94
C SER A 10 2.19 14.59 11.45
N VAL A 11 3.07 15.40 12.06
CA VAL A 11 2.96 15.75 13.48
C VAL A 11 1.64 16.47 13.77
N ARG A 12 1.23 17.39 12.90
CA ARG A 12 -0.07 18.09 13.03
C ARG A 12 -1.24 17.11 12.90
N ILE A 13 -1.22 16.22 11.92
CA ILE A 13 -2.22 15.16 11.73
C ILE A 13 -2.32 14.32 13.01
N GLY A 14 -1.19 13.86 13.54
CA GLY A 14 -1.15 13.06 14.77
C GLY A 14 -1.79 13.77 15.96
N LYS A 15 -1.57 15.09 16.10
CA LYS A 15 -2.20 15.91 17.15
C LYS A 15 -3.72 16.01 16.97
N ILE A 16 -4.20 16.27 15.75
CA ILE A 16 -5.64 16.39 15.45
C ILE A 16 -6.33 15.06 15.70
N LEU A 17 -5.70 13.94 15.33
CA LEU A 17 -6.23 12.58 15.55
C LEU A 17 -6.11 12.12 17.01
N GLY A 18 -5.48 12.89 17.90
CA GLY A 18 -5.27 12.50 19.29
C GLY A 18 -4.39 11.26 19.47
N LEU A 19 -3.41 11.04 18.57
CA LEU A 19 -2.52 9.89 18.67
C LEU A 19 -1.73 9.91 19.97
N GLN A 20 -1.68 8.78 20.68
CA GLN A 20 -0.94 8.63 21.93
C GLN A 20 0.58 8.60 21.72
N GLN A 21 1.02 8.27 20.51
CA GLN A 21 2.42 8.23 20.11
C GLN A 21 2.63 9.10 18.87
N PRO A 22 3.84 9.64 18.65
CA PRO A 22 4.13 10.37 17.43
C PRO A 22 3.92 9.48 16.19
N PRO A 23 3.57 10.06 15.01
CA PRO A 23 3.20 9.28 13.82
C PRO A 23 4.21 8.21 13.42
N ASN A 24 5.50 8.47 13.57
CA ASN A 24 6.60 7.53 13.27
C ASN A 24 6.73 6.37 14.28
N LYS A 25 5.92 6.37 15.35
CA LYS A 25 5.81 5.27 16.32
C LYS A 25 4.37 4.74 16.44
N SER A 26 3.41 5.41 15.84
CA SER A 26 2.01 5.03 15.90
C SER A 26 1.73 3.82 15.01
N PRO A 27 1.17 2.71 15.55
CA PRO A 27 0.78 1.55 14.74
C PRO A 27 -0.18 1.91 13.61
N LYS A 28 -1.10 2.87 13.83
CA LYS A 28 -2.04 3.36 12.80
C LYS A 28 -1.32 3.89 11.56
N CYS A 29 -0.22 4.62 11.74
CA CYS A 29 0.57 5.17 10.64
C CYS A 29 1.50 4.12 10.04
N LEU A 30 2.20 3.37 10.91
CA LEU A 30 3.18 2.37 10.49
C LEU A 30 2.56 1.23 9.68
N ALA A 31 1.28 0.94 9.84
CA ALA A 31 0.57 -0.10 9.09
C ALA A 31 0.70 0.06 7.56
N CYS A 32 0.82 1.30 7.05
CA CYS A 32 1.04 1.59 5.63
C CYS A 32 2.43 2.16 5.33
N HIS A 33 3.05 2.83 6.30
CA HIS A 33 4.31 3.57 6.08
C HIS A 33 5.56 2.79 6.43
N ALA A 34 5.44 1.58 6.99
CA ALA A 34 6.57 0.69 7.28
C ALA A 34 6.18 -0.79 7.13
N LEU A 35 7.20 -1.64 7.04
CA LEU A 35 7.00 -3.07 7.27
C LEU A 35 6.72 -3.28 8.75
N ASN A 36 5.53 -3.78 9.08
CA ASN A 36 5.14 -4.06 10.45
C ASN A 36 5.13 -5.57 10.69
N VAL A 37 6.12 -6.05 11.41
CA VAL A 37 6.27 -7.45 11.82
C VAL A 37 6.39 -7.56 13.33
N ALA A 38 5.93 -8.67 13.88
CA ALA A 38 6.02 -8.95 15.31
C ALA A 38 7.49 -9.01 15.77
N ASP A 39 7.77 -8.62 17.00
CA ASP A 39 9.15 -8.51 17.51
C ASP A 39 9.92 -9.84 17.44
N ASN A 40 9.24 -10.96 17.62
CA ASN A 40 9.82 -12.31 17.53
C ASN A 40 10.11 -12.78 16.10
N GLU A 41 9.64 -12.05 15.09
CA GLU A 41 9.87 -12.33 13.67
C GLU A 41 10.90 -11.40 13.04
N ARG A 42 11.44 -10.45 13.83
CA ARG A 42 12.42 -9.47 13.34
C ARG A 42 13.83 -10.05 13.34
N ALA A 43 14.54 -9.91 12.25
CA ALA A 43 15.98 -10.13 12.22
C ALA A 43 16.71 -9.07 13.05
N GLN A 44 17.93 -9.36 13.50
CA GLN A 44 18.74 -8.38 14.27
C GLN A 44 19.03 -7.09 13.48
N THR A 45 19.05 -7.18 12.16
CA THR A 45 19.26 -6.04 11.25
C THR A 45 17.98 -5.31 10.85
N PHE A 46 16.82 -5.76 11.36
CA PHE A 46 15.56 -5.09 11.05
C PHE A 46 15.50 -3.71 11.68
N THR A 47 15.09 -2.73 10.90
CA THR A 47 14.75 -1.39 11.37
C THR A 47 13.45 -0.91 10.76
N VAL A 48 12.56 -0.35 11.56
CA VAL A 48 11.28 0.19 11.11
C VAL A 48 11.46 1.42 10.21
N GLU A 49 12.59 2.08 10.35
CA GLU A 49 13.00 3.26 9.57
C GLU A 49 13.22 2.96 8.09
N ASP A 50 13.48 1.71 7.72
CA ASP A 50 13.54 1.26 6.32
C ASP A 50 12.19 1.42 5.61
N GLY A 51 11.11 1.55 6.38
CA GLY A 51 9.78 1.85 5.88
C GLY A 51 9.19 0.70 5.08
N VAL A 52 8.66 1.00 3.90
CA VAL A 52 8.16 -0.02 2.95
C VAL A 52 9.34 -0.65 2.25
N SER A 53 9.76 -1.80 2.74
CA SER A 53 10.94 -2.55 2.27
C SER A 53 10.56 -3.67 1.28
N CYS A 54 11.55 -4.45 0.85
CA CYS A 54 11.36 -5.57 -0.09
C CYS A 54 10.26 -6.53 0.37
N GLU A 55 10.27 -6.91 1.63
CA GLU A 55 9.30 -7.86 2.20
C GLU A 55 7.87 -7.31 2.26
N SER A 56 7.69 -5.99 2.28
CA SER A 56 6.36 -5.37 2.20
C SER A 56 5.62 -5.74 0.92
N CYS A 57 6.38 -5.92 -0.19
CA CYS A 57 5.84 -6.30 -1.48
C CYS A 57 6.03 -7.80 -1.78
N HIS A 58 7.18 -8.37 -1.43
CA HIS A 58 7.58 -9.72 -1.80
C HIS A 58 7.30 -10.78 -0.73
N GLY A 59 6.79 -10.39 0.44
CA GLY A 59 6.53 -11.30 1.56
C GLY A 59 7.83 -11.72 2.29
N PRO A 60 7.72 -12.55 3.34
CA PRO A 60 8.84 -12.96 4.18
C PRO A 60 10.00 -13.52 3.38
N ALA A 61 11.20 -12.99 3.58
CA ALA A 61 12.35 -13.27 2.73
C ALA A 61 13.20 -14.45 3.19
N VAL A 62 12.91 -15.04 4.34
CA VAL A 62 13.73 -16.10 4.97
C VAL A 62 14.04 -17.27 4.04
N GLY A 63 13.10 -17.68 3.18
CA GLY A 63 13.29 -18.81 2.27
C GLY A 63 14.00 -18.46 0.97
N TRP A 64 13.89 -17.23 0.47
CA TRP A 64 14.35 -16.88 -0.87
C TRP A 64 15.46 -15.81 -0.90
N LEU A 65 15.75 -15.12 0.20
CA LEU A 65 16.71 -14.02 0.24
C LEU A 65 18.13 -14.46 -0.17
N GLY A 66 18.65 -15.53 0.39
CA GLY A 66 19.97 -16.08 0.04
C GLY A 66 20.01 -16.59 -1.40
N PRO A 67 19.13 -17.55 -1.75
CA PRO A 67 19.13 -18.18 -3.06
C PRO A 67 18.91 -17.24 -4.25
N HIS A 68 18.11 -16.15 -4.09
CA HIS A 68 17.73 -15.29 -5.22
C HIS A 68 18.92 -14.57 -5.89
N THR A 69 20.08 -14.50 -5.26
CA THR A 69 21.30 -13.93 -5.81
C THR A 69 22.17 -14.94 -6.58
N THR A 70 21.80 -16.22 -6.56
CA THR A 70 22.54 -17.30 -7.22
C THR A 70 22.46 -17.16 -8.73
N ARG A 71 23.58 -17.34 -9.43
CA ARG A 71 23.63 -17.29 -10.90
C ARG A 71 22.70 -18.37 -11.50
N GLY A 72 21.87 -17.98 -12.45
CA GLY A 72 20.89 -18.89 -13.08
C GLY A 72 19.60 -19.07 -12.28
N TRP A 73 19.43 -18.35 -11.15
CA TRP A 73 18.19 -18.37 -10.41
C TRP A 73 17.03 -17.78 -11.22
N ILE A 74 15.88 -18.43 -11.16
CA ILE A 74 14.67 -18.00 -11.88
C ILE A 74 13.54 -17.65 -10.91
N HIS A 75 12.62 -16.81 -11.35
CA HIS A 75 11.48 -16.31 -10.56
C HIS A 75 10.65 -17.43 -9.92
N ASP A 76 10.34 -18.50 -10.67
CA ASP A 76 9.53 -19.61 -10.19
C ASP A 76 10.14 -20.33 -8.97
N GLN A 77 11.46 -20.32 -8.85
CA GLN A 77 12.14 -20.87 -7.68
C GLN A 77 11.90 -19.98 -6.45
N SER A 78 11.91 -18.65 -6.62
CA SER A 78 11.56 -17.73 -5.55
C SER A 78 10.13 -17.91 -5.07
N ILE A 79 9.18 -18.08 -6.01
CA ILE A 79 7.76 -18.34 -5.67
C ILE A 79 7.61 -19.64 -4.88
N LYS A 80 8.30 -20.70 -5.27
CA LYS A 80 8.30 -21.98 -4.52
C LYS A 80 8.85 -21.85 -3.10
N LEU A 81 9.71 -20.88 -2.86
CA LEU A 81 10.27 -20.56 -1.54
C LEU A 81 9.49 -19.50 -0.77
N GLY A 82 8.28 -19.15 -1.24
CA GLY A 82 7.36 -18.28 -0.52
C GLY A 82 7.41 -16.80 -0.93
N MET A 83 8.17 -16.43 -1.97
CA MET A 83 8.10 -15.06 -2.50
C MET A 83 6.71 -14.78 -3.06
N TYR A 84 6.13 -13.65 -2.70
CA TYR A 84 4.86 -13.20 -3.25
C TYR A 84 5.03 -12.81 -4.74
N ASP A 85 4.17 -13.34 -5.60
CA ASP A 85 4.28 -13.17 -7.04
C ASP A 85 3.77 -11.82 -7.53
N THR A 86 4.62 -10.82 -7.47
CA THR A 86 4.33 -9.47 -8.00
C THR A 86 4.43 -9.34 -9.52
N ARG A 87 4.82 -10.39 -10.25
CA ARG A 87 4.73 -10.43 -11.72
C ARG A 87 3.30 -10.67 -12.19
N ASN A 88 2.51 -11.38 -11.40
CA ASN A 88 1.07 -11.50 -11.64
C ASN A 88 0.41 -10.15 -11.35
N LEU A 89 -0.21 -9.54 -12.36
CA LEU A 89 -0.76 -8.19 -12.28
C LEU A 89 -1.92 -8.08 -11.27
N VAL A 90 -2.74 -9.11 -11.14
CA VAL A 90 -3.82 -9.15 -10.13
C VAL A 90 -3.23 -9.13 -8.73
N LYS A 91 -2.29 -10.04 -8.45
CA LYS A 91 -1.61 -10.10 -7.15
C LYS A 91 -0.83 -8.82 -6.83
N ARG A 92 -0.16 -8.24 -7.84
CA ARG A 92 0.54 -6.95 -7.67
C ARG A 92 -0.44 -5.84 -7.27
N SER A 93 -1.56 -5.72 -7.99
CA SER A 93 -2.60 -4.75 -7.67
C SER A 93 -3.13 -4.93 -6.25
N GLU A 94 -3.49 -6.15 -5.85
CA GLU A 94 -3.95 -6.47 -4.50
C GLU A 94 -2.92 -6.07 -3.44
N LYS A 95 -1.64 -6.35 -3.69
CA LYS A 95 -0.55 -5.97 -2.77
C LYS A 95 -0.42 -4.46 -2.60
N CYS A 96 -0.48 -3.69 -3.69
CA CYS A 96 -0.42 -2.24 -3.66
C CYS A 96 -1.66 -1.65 -2.96
N LEU A 97 -2.84 -2.13 -3.33
CA LEU A 97 -4.11 -1.67 -2.78
C LEU A 97 -4.27 -1.95 -1.30
N GLY A 98 -3.55 -2.94 -0.75
CA GLY A 98 -3.49 -3.16 0.68
C GLY A 98 -3.07 -1.94 1.51
N CYS A 99 -2.35 -0.97 0.90
CA CYS A 99 -2.02 0.32 1.51
C CYS A 99 -2.65 1.48 0.75
N HIS A 100 -2.71 1.42 -0.59
CA HIS A 100 -3.20 2.50 -1.45
C HIS A 100 -4.73 2.57 -1.60
N LEU A 101 -5.45 1.65 -1.02
CA LEU A 101 -6.90 1.66 -0.83
C LEU A 101 -7.26 1.34 0.62
N GLY A 102 -6.43 0.51 1.26
CA GLY A 102 -6.61 0.03 2.61
C GLY A 102 -7.28 -1.34 2.71
N THR A 103 -7.31 -1.85 3.93
CA THR A 103 -7.93 -3.12 4.32
C THR A 103 -8.76 -2.88 5.59
N SER A 104 -9.42 -3.91 6.13
CA SER A 104 -10.22 -3.80 7.35
C SER A 104 -9.44 -3.32 8.59
N ASP A 105 -8.13 -3.53 8.60
CA ASP A 105 -7.24 -3.21 9.73
C ASP A 105 -6.35 -1.97 9.48
N LYS A 106 -6.37 -1.41 8.28
CA LYS A 106 -5.60 -0.20 7.92
C LYS A 106 -6.35 0.62 6.88
N GLU A 107 -7.03 1.63 7.35
CA GLU A 107 -7.90 2.47 6.55
C GLU A 107 -7.55 3.95 6.71
N VAL A 108 -7.76 4.68 5.62
CA VAL A 108 -7.87 6.14 5.64
C VAL A 108 -9.36 6.47 5.57
N ASP A 109 -9.87 7.04 6.66
CA ASP A 109 -11.25 7.47 6.83
C ASP A 109 -11.40 8.98 6.63
N HIS A 110 -12.62 9.47 6.59
CA HIS A 110 -12.90 10.90 6.45
C HIS A 110 -12.26 11.74 7.59
N VAL A 111 -12.20 11.21 8.81
CA VAL A 111 -11.58 11.90 9.95
C VAL A 111 -10.08 12.09 9.71
N MET A 112 -9.43 11.09 9.14
CA MET A 112 -8.01 11.13 8.81
C MET A 112 -7.72 12.11 7.66
N ILE A 113 -8.60 12.13 6.64
CA ILE A 113 -8.55 13.11 5.53
C ILE A 113 -8.78 14.53 6.08
N ALA A 114 -9.77 14.73 6.92
CA ALA A 114 -10.04 16.01 7.56
C ALA A 114 -8.89 16.50 8.46
N ALA A 115 -8.12 15.59 9.05
CA ALA A 115 -6.91 15.92 9.78
C ALA A 115 -5.75 16.38 8.89
N GLY A 116 -5.84 16.14 7.57
CA GLY A 116 -4.87 16.55 6.55
C GLY A 116 -4.10 15.43 5.87
N HIS A 117 -4.47 14.16 6.10
CA HIS A 117 -3.95 13.06 5.30
C HIS A 117 -4.56 13.14 3.88
N PRO A 118 -3.77 12.98 2.81
CA PRO A 118 -4.34 12.95 1.48
C PRO A 118 -5.28 11.74 1.30
N ASP A 119 -6.30 11.90 0.46
CA ASP A 119 -7.05 10.75 -0.02
C ASP A 119 -6.14 9.76 -0.75
N LEU A 120 -6.50 8.48 -0.69
CA LEU A 120 -5.72 7.42 -1.31
C LEU A 120 -6.08 7.30 -2.79
N THR A 121 -5.19 7.80 -3.64
CA THR A 121 -5.29 7.63 -5.09
C THR A 121 -4.25 6.61 -5.56
N PHE A 122 -4.65 5.73 -6.46
CA PHE A 122 -3.77 4.70 -7.00
C PHE A 122 -4.15 4.36 -8.45
N GLU A 123 -3.12 4.13 -9.25
CA GLU A 123 -3.25 3.53 -10.56
C GLU A 123 -1.98 2.71 -10.83
N LEU A 124 -2.16 1.42 -11.18
CA LEU A 124 -1.06 0.44 -11.20
C LEU A 124 0.06 0.80 -12.17
N GLU A 125 -0.27 1.24 -13.39
CA GLU A 125 0.72 1.55 -14.41
C GLU A 125 1.54 2.78 -14.02
N SER A 126 0.89 3.86 -13.62
CA SER A 126 1.54 5.11 -13.20
C SER A 126 2.45 4.89 -11.98
N PHE A 127 2.00 4.13 -10.99
CA PHE A 127 2.80 3.81 -9.81
C PHE A 127 3.97 2.88 -10.15
N SER A 128 3.77 1.92 -11.06
CA SER A 128 4.84 1.05 -11.55
C SER A 128 5.90 1.83 -12.35
N ALA A 129 5.47 2.83 -13.13
CA ALA A 129 6.37 3.65 -13.95
C ALA A 129 7.32 4.52 -13.11
N VAL A 130 6.83 5.05 -11.96
CA VAL A 130 7.63 5.91 -11.06
C VAL A 130 8.40 5.13 -10.00
N MET A 131 8.11 3.84 -9.82
CA MET A 131 8.83 3.01 -8.85
C MET A 131 10.28 2.80 -9.28
N PRO A 132 11.27 2.94 -8.36
CA PRO A 132 12.66 2.63 -8.67
C PRO A 132 12.81 1.20 -9.19
N ARG A 133 13.28 1.05 -10.42
CA ARG A 133 13.43 -0.25 -11.05
C ARG A 133 14.48 -1.09 -10.36
N HIS A 134 14.08 -2.28 -9.93
CA HIS A 134 14.95 -3.33 -9.35
C HIS A 134 14.73 -4.69 -10.03
N TRP A 135 14.06 -4.70 -11.18
CA TRP A 135 13.82 -5.88 -12.02
C TRP A 135 14.26 -5.64 -13.47
N ARG A 136 14.48 -6.72 -14.19
CA ARG A 136 14.76 -6.69 -15.63
C ARG A 136 13.56 -7.26 -16.38
N ASN A 137 13.16 -6.56 -17.43
CA ASN A 137 12.20 -7.12 -18.37
C ASN A 137 12.91 -8.17 -19.22
N PRO A 138 12.26 -9.32 -19.52
CA PRO A 138 12.81 -10.30 -20.45
C PRO A 138 12.95 -9.66 -21.84
N PRO A 139 13.87 -10.17 -22.70
CA PRO A 139 14.08 -9.66 -24.05
C PRO A 139 12.80 -9.61 -24.91
N ASN A 140 11.87 -10.53 -24.66
CA ASN A 140 10.57 -10.64 -25.34
C ASN A 140 9.44 -10.12 -24.44
N ALA A 141 9.68 -9.03 -23.68
CA ALA A 141 8.64 -8.44 -22.86
C ALA A 141 7.41 -8.08 -23.71
N ASN A 142 6.23 -8.34 -23.16
CA ASN A 142 4.98 -8.00 -23.82
C ASN A 142 4.92 -6.48 -24.10
N PRO A 143 4.82 -6.04 -25.37
CA PRO A 143 4.77 -4.62 -25.71
C PRO A 143 3.52 -3.91 -25.17
N TRP A 144 2.49 -4.67 -24.82
CA TRP A 144 1.23 -4.19 -24.27
C TRP A 144 1.18 -4.25 -22.74
N LEU A 145 2.32 -4.46 -22.07
CA LEU A 145 2.35 -4.63 -20.61
C LEU A 145 1.72 -3.43 -19.88
N ASN A 146 2.03 -2.21 -20.28
CA ASN A 146 1.50 -1.01 -19.66
C ASN A 146 -0.03 -0.91 -19.79
N VAL A 147 -0.56 -1.28 -20.98
CA VAL A 147 -2.01 -1.33 -21.21
C VAL A 147 -2.66 -2.40 -20.34
N GLN A 148 -1.99 -3.56 -20.17
CA GLN A 148 -2.47 -4.61 -19.27
C GLN A 148 -2.39 -4.18 -17.81
N GLU A 149 -1.32 -3.49 -17.39
CA GLU A 149 -1.20 -2.94 -16.03
C GLU A 149 -2.34 -1.97 -15.75
N LEU A 150 -2.63 -1.05 -16.67
CA LEU A 150 -3.76 -0.13 -16.56
C LEU A 150 -5.09 -0.89 -16.44
N ALA A 151 -5.41 -1.76 -17.39
CA ALA A 151 -6.71 -2.44 -17.45
C ALA A 151 -6.94 -3.37 -16.25
N VAL A 152 -5.95 -4.20 -15.92
CA VAL A 152 -6.02 -5.13 -14.78
C VAL A 152 -6.04 -4.35 -13.47
N GLY A 153 -5.19 -3.30 -13.35
CA GLY A 153 -5.13 -2.43 -12.18
C GLY A 153 -6.48 -1.79 -11.87
N GLN A 154 -7.15 -1.21 -12.88
CA GLN A 154 -8.47 -0.59 -12.71
C GLN A 154 -9.55 -1.61 -12.34
N ALA A 155 -9.56 -2.80 -12.97
CA ALA A 155 -10.53 -3.83 -12.64
C ALA A 155 -10.38 -4.36 -11.21
N VAL A 156 -9.14 -4.58 -10.76
CA VAL A 156 -8.86 -5.02 -9.39
C VAL A 156 -9.19 -3.91 -8.39
N GLN A 157 -8.84 -2.66 -8.71
CA GLN A 157 -9.16 -1.52 -7.84
C GLN A 157 -10.66 -1.34 -7.66
N LEU A 158 -11.45 -1.45 -8.73
CA LEU A 158 -12.91 -1.40 -8.66
C LEU A 158 -13.45 -2.52 -7.76
N ARG A 159 -12.98 -3.75 -7.94
CA ARG A 159 -13.37 -4.88 -7.08
C ARG A 159 -13.07 -4.61 -5.61
N GLU A 160 -11.86 -4.15 -5.28
CA GLU A 160 -11.48 -3.90 -3.90
C GLU A 160 -12.19 -2.67 -3.31
N ALA A 161 -12.47 -1.64 -4.11
CA ALA A 161 -13.27 -0.50 -3.69
C ALA A 161 -14.72 -0.91 -3.36
N LEU A 162 -15.34 -1.76 -4.17
CA LEU A 162 -16.67 -2.31 -3.89
C LEU A 162 -16.67 -3.20 -2.62
N ASN A 163 -15.64 -4.02 -2.44
CA ASN A 163 -15.46 -4.81 -1.22
C ASN A 163 -15.30 -3.91 0.03
N ARG A 164 -14.57 -2.80 -0.10
CA ARG A 164 -14.44 -1.81 0.97
C ARG A 164 -15.77 -1.15 1.28
N LEU A 165 -16.48 -0.70 0.26
CA LEU A 165 -17.80 -0.09 0.41
C LEU A 165 -18.79 -1.03 1.11
N ASP A 166 -18.86 -2.28 0.69
CA ASP A 166 -19.73 -3.30 1.31
C ASP A 166 -19.41 -3.51 2.79
N ARG A 167 -18.12 -3.65 3.13
CA ARG A 167 -17.70 -3.77 4.54
C ARG A 167 -18.09 -2.55 5.37
N ARG A 168 -17.86 -1.34 4.83
CA ARG A 168 -18.14 -0.08 5.54
C ARG A 168 -19.66 0.13 5.69
N ALA A 169 -20.43 -0.14 4.63
CA ALA A 169 -21.88 -0.02 4.65
C ALA A 169 -22.55 -1.01 5.62
N SER A 170 -21.95 -2.17 5.82
CA SER A 170 -22.41 -3.18 6.79
C SER A 170 -21.87 -2.95 8.20
N GLY A 171 -20.96 -2.00 8.39
CA GLY A 171 -20.28 -1.74 9.65
C GLY A 171 -21.00 -0.74 10.56
N PRO A 172 -20.59 -0.68 11.84
CA PRO A 172 -21.23 0.20 12.84
C PRO A 172 -20.95 1.70 12.63
N ASN A 173 -19.93 2.04 11.83
CA ASN A 173 -19.49 3.42 11.61
C ASN A 173 -20.07 4.03 10.32
N TRP A 174 -21.09 3.40 9.74
CA TRP A 174 -21.77 3.96 8.58
C TRP A 174 -22.69 5.13 8.96
N PRO A 175 -22.75 6.21 8.17
CA PRO A 175 -22.05 6.45 6.90
C PRO A 175 -20.59 6.86 7.06
N GLU A 176 -19.71 6.30 6.23
CA GLU A 176 -18.31 6.71 6.12
C GLU A 176 -18.15 7.71 4.98
N TYR A 177 -17.90 8.97 5.31
CA TYR A 177 -17.99 10.07 4.34
C TYR A 177 -16.89 10.06 3.27
N SER A 178 -15.77 9.33 3.48
CA SER A 178 -14.76 9.14 2.44
C SER A 178 -15.21 8.23 1.28
N GLU A 179 -16.37 7.59 1.39
CA GLU A 179 -16.98 6.81 0.29
C GLU A 179 -17.86 7.66 -0.62
N TYR A 180 -18.07 8.93 -0.29
CA TYR A 180 -18.88 9.85 -1.07
C TYR A 180 -18.03 10.78 -1.92
N ASP A 181 -18.61 11.35 -2.97
CA ASP A 181 -17.97 12.42 -3.71
C ASP A 181 -17.72 13.64 -2.79
N CYS A 182 -16.47 14.06 -2.69
CA CYS A 182 -16.09 15.21 -1.86
C CYS A 182 -16.86 16.48 -2.22
N PHE A 183 -17.10 16.71 -3.51
CA PHE A 183 -17.86 17.87 -3.99
C PHE A 183 -19.35 17.83 -3.67
N ALA A 184 -19.91 16.67 -3.32
CA ALA A 184 -21.29 16.60 -2.86
C ALA A 184 -21.52 17.43 -1.59
N CYS A 185 -20.50 17.57 -0.74
CA CYS A 185 -20.56 18.34 0.50
C CYS A 185 -19.59 19.55 0.52
N HIS A 186 -18.38 19.41 -0.06
CA HIS A 186 -17.33 20.44 -0.06
C HIS A 186 -17.34 21.28 -1.33
N HIS A 187 -18.47 21.92 -1.66
CA HIS A 187 -18.60 22.81 -2.80
C HIS A 187 -18.95 24.24 -2.35
N SER A 188 -18.68 25.22 -3.22
CA SER A 188 -19.10 26.60 -2.96
C SER A 188 -20.62 26.71 -2.98
N LEU A 189 -21.21 27.27 -1.92
CA LEU A 189 -22.63 27.63 -1.85
C LEU A 189 -22.92 29.01 -2.45
N THR A 190 -21.86 29.75 -2.82
CA THR A 190 -22.00 31.04 -3.52
C THR A 190 -22.20 30.78 -5.01
N LYS A 191 -23.32 31.27 -5.55
CA LYS A 191 -23.59 31.33 -6.99
C LYS A 191 -22.85 32.49 -7.61
#